data_a651f5f268ee66bb3cd4701d7f207cf6
#
_entry.id   a651f5f268ee66bb3cd4701d7f207cf6
#
_cell.length_a   1.000
_cell.length_b   1.000
_cell.length_c   1.000
_cell.angle_alpha   90.00
_cell.angle_beta   90.00
_cell.angle_gamma   90.00
#
_symmetry.space_group_name_H-M   'P 1'
#
loop_
_entity.id
_entity.type
_entity.pdbx_description
1 polymer ?
#
loop_
_entity_poly.entity_id
_entity_poly.type
_entity_poly.pdbx_seq_one_letter_code
_entity_poly.pdbx_strand_id
1 'polypeptide(L)'
;MIYDLKSANSKARISVKLVSEVGVGVVAAGVAKGKAEHILISGHDGGTGASRWTGIKHAGMPWELGIAEAHQTLVMNGLRSRIVLQTDGQLRTGLDIVKAAMLGADEFGFATAPLIAMGCIMMRKCHLNSWYVHLD
;
A
#
# COMPACT_ATOMS: atom_id res chain seq x y z
N MET A 1 12.63 -7.50 -14.20
CA MET A 1 12.34 -6.13 -13.71
C MET A 1 12.94 -5.83 -12.33
N ILE A 2 12.58 -6.52 -11.21
CA ILE A 2 13.20 -6.23 -9.88
C ILE A 2 14.72 -6.39 -9.93
N TYR A 3 15.20 -7.49 -10.50
CA TYR A 3 16.62 -7.74 -10.70
C TYR A 3 17.31 -6.67 -11.53
N ASP A 4 16.69 -6.23 -12.63
CA ASP A 4 17.25 -5.21 -13.53
C ASP A 4 17.37 -3.86 -12.83
N LEU A 5 16.33 -3.46 -12.05
CA LEU A 5 16.36 -2.25 -11.24
C LEU A 5 17.49 -2.29 -10.20
N LYS A 6 17.66 -3.45 -9.54
CA LYS A 6 18.72 -3.62 -8.56
C LYS A 6 20.11 -3.65 -9.21
N SER A 7 20.20 -4.14 -10.44
CA SER A 7 21.45 -4.12 -11.22
C SER A 7 21.80 -2.71 -11.68
N ALA A 8 20.80 -1.91 -12.06
CA ALA A 8 21.00 -0.51 -12.44
C ALA A 8 21.47 0.36 -11.26
N ASN A 9 20.92 0.10 -10.06
CA ASN A 9 21.32 0.77 -8.83
C ASN A 9 21.27 -0.19 -7.63
N SER A 10 22.43 -0.75 -7.30
CA SER A 10 22.56 -1.74 -6.21
C SER A 10 22.24 -1.15 -4.82
N LYS A 11 22.34 0.18 -4.65
CA LYS A 11 22.05 0.87 -3.39
C LYS A 11 20.56 1.21 -3.24
N ALA A 12 19.79 1.20 -4.32
CA ALA A 12 18.36 1.53 -4.26
C ALA A 12 17.57 0.43 -3.54
N ARG A 13 16.66 0.83 -2.65
CA ARG A 13 15.66 -0.05 -2.05
C ARG A 13 14.52 -0.24 -3.06
N ILE A 14 14.25 -1.48 -3.43
CA ILE A 14 13.19 -1.81 -4.37
C ILE A 14 11.89 -2.05 -3.60
N SER A 15 10.90 -1.22 -3.88
CA SER A 15 9.55 -1.30 -3.31
C SER A 15 8.57 -1.79 -4.38
N VAL A 16 7.69 -2.71 -4.00
CA VAL A 16 6.63 -3.23 -4.88
C VAL A 16 5.28 -3.01 -4.21
N LYS A 17 4.35 -2.39 -4.94
CA LYS A 17 2.97 -2.20 -4.48
C LYS A 17 2.09 -3.32 -5.03
N LEU A 18 1.35 -3.98 -4.14
CA LEU A 18 0.37 -5.02 -4.45
C LEU A 18 -1.00 -4.62 -3.93
N VAL A 19 -2.04 -5.00 -4.66
CA VAL A 19 -3.41 -4.82 -4.18
C VAL A 19 -3.77 -5.94 -3.21
N SER A 20 -4.56 -5.62 -2.18
CA SER A 20 -5.16 -6.60 -1.30
C SER A 20 -6.19 -7.41 -2.08
N GLU A 21 -5.86 -8.65 -2.38
CA GLU A 21 -6.73 -9.62 -3.06
C GLU A 21 -6.40 -11.03 -2.60
N VAL A 22 -7.27 -11.99 -2.89
CA VAL A 22 -7.03 -13.39 -2.56
C VAL A 22 -5.80 -13.90 -3.31
N GLY A 23 -4.86 -14.50 -2.58
CA GLY A 23 -3.60 -14.98 -3.16
C GLY A 23 -2.46 -13.96 -3.16
N VAL A 24 -2.67 -12.75 -2.63
CA VAL A 24 -1.62 -11.72 -2.54
C VAL A 24 -0.39 -12.21 -1.76
N GLY A 25 -0.57 -13.09 -0.80
CA GLY A 25 0.53 -13.70 -0.04
C GLY A 25 1.50 -14.47 -0.92
N VAL A 26 0.99 -15.23 -1.90
CA VAL A 26 1.83 -15.96 -2.86
C VAL A 26 2.61 -15.01 -3.74
N VAL A 27 1.97 -13.93 -4.21
CA VAL A 27 2.62 -12.89 -5.00
C VAL A 27 3.70 -12.19 -4.17
N ALA A 28 3.39 -11.86 -2.91
CA ALA A 28 4.36 -11.26 -1.98
C ALA A 28 5.59 -12.14 -1.75
N ALA A 29 5.39 -13.46 -1.59
CA ALA A 29 6.48 -14.42 -1.47
C ALA A 29 7.34 -14.47 -2.75
N GLY A 30 6.72 -14.41 -3.93
CA GLY A 30 7.42 -14.32 -5.21
C GLY A 30 8.25 -13.05 -5.33
N VAL A 31 7.68 -11.91 -4.95
CA VAL A 31 8.35 -10.60 -4.93
C VAL A 31 9.54 -10.59 -3.97
N ALA A 32 9.38 -11.18 -2.78
CA ALA A 32 10.45 -11.31 -1.80
C ALA A 32 11.60 -12.21 -2.31
N LYS A 33 11.28 -13.32 -2.98
CA LYS A 33 12.28 -14.17 -3.65
C LYS A 33 12.98 -13.45 -4.79
N GLY A 34 12.28 -12.53 -5.47
CA GLY A 34 12.82 -11.66 -6.51
C GLY A 34 13.76 -10.56 -6.00
N LYS A 35 14.04 -10.53 -4.68
CA LYS A 35 14.94 -9.56 -4.00
C LYS A 35 14.39 -8.13 -3.91
N ALA A 36 13.09 -7.94 -3.90
CA ALA A 36 12.51 -6.72 -3.36
C ALA A 36 12.74 -6.67 -1.84
N GLU A 37 12.83 -5.48 -1.29
CA GLU A 37 13.14 -5.25 0.13
C GLU A 37 11.94 -4.64 0.87
N HIS A 38 10.96 -4.15 0.12
CA HIS A 38 9.76 -3.52 0.65
C HIS A 38 8.55 -3.92 -0.18
N ILE A 39 7.45 -4.23 0.49
CA ILE A 39 6.16 -4.54 -0.12
C ILE A 39 5.08 -3.70 0.53
N LEU A 40 4.34 -2.94 -0.28
CA LEU A 40 3.14 -2.22 0.13
C LEU A 40 1.91 -3.02 -0.26
N ILE A 41 1.12 -3.44 0.70
CA ILE A 41 -0.20 -4.04 0.49
C ILE A 41 -1.25 -2.94 0.60
N SER A 42 -1.94 -2.68 -0.51
CA SER A 42 -2.92 -1.59 -0.61
C SER A 42 -4.34 -2.13 -0.52
N GLY A 43 -5.14 -1.60 0.40
CA GLY A 43 -6.56 -1.93 0.50
C GLY A 43 -7.37 -1.37 -0.68
N HIS A 44 -8.63 -1.84 -0.82
CA HIS A 44 -9.54 -1.40 -1.89
C HIS A 44 -9.96 0.06 -1.76
N ASP A 45 -10.02 0.58 -0.53
CA ASP A 45 -10.45 1.95 -0.22
C ASP A 45 -9.35 2.95 -0.52
N GLY A 46 -9.21 3.34 -1.76
CA GLY A 46 -8.20 4.29 -2.16
C GLY A 46 -8.05 4.38 -3.65
N GLY A 47 -7.08 5.16 -4.07
CA GLY A 47 -6.76 5.35 -5.48
C GLY A 47 -6.44 6.80 -5.79
N THR A 48 -5.90 7.03 -6.98
CA THR A 48 -5.57 8.40 -7.42
C THR A 48 -6.84 9.23 -7.63
N GLY A 49 -6.72 10.55 -7.65
CA GLY A 49 -7.83 11.44 -7.99
C GLY A 49 -8.48 11.11 -9.34
N ALA A 50 -7.71 10.57 -10.27
CA ALA A 50 -8.17 10.13 -11.60
C ALA A 50 -8.94 8.80 -11.59
N SER A 51 -8.86 7.99 -10.53
CA SER A 51 -9.54 6.70 -10.46
C SER A 51 -11.05 6.87 -10.50
N ARG A 52 -11.72 6.05 -11.33
CA ARG A 52 -13.17 6.02 -11.39
C ARG A 52 -13.77 5.48 -10.09
N TRP A 53 -14.95 5.95 -9.76
CA TRP A 53 -15.66 5.57 -8.54
C TRP A 53 -15.90 4.05 -8.42
N THR A 54 -16.17 3.40 -9.54
CA THR A 54 -16.34 1.94 -9.61
C THR A 54 -15.07 1.18 -9.25
N GLY A 55 -13.89 1.64 -9.71
CA GLY A 55 -12.60 1.04 -9.36
C GLY A 55 -12.30 1.17 -7.87
N ILE A 56 -12.57 2.33 -7.27
CA ILE A 56 -12.34 2.57 -5.85
C ILE A 56 -13.22 1.67 -4.97
N LYS A 57 -14.48 1.44 -5.37
CA LYS A 57 -15.43 0.67 -4.56
C LYS A 57 -15.34 -0.84 -4.74
N HIS A 58 -14.89 -1.32 -5.89
CA HIS A 58 -15.06 -2.72 -6.27
C HIS A 58 -13.77 -3.45 -6.66
N ALA A 59 -12.63 -2.75 -6.68
CA ALA A 59 -11.35 -3.37 -6.98
C ALA A 59 -10.56 -3.63 -5.71
N GLY A 60 -10.33 -4.90 -5.39
CA GLY A 60 -9.56 -5.33 -4.24
C GLY A 60 -10.40 -5.67 -3.01
N MET A 61 -9.72 -5.96 -1.92
CA MET A 61 -10.27 -6.36 -0.62
C MET A 61 -9.80 -5.38 0.47
N PRO A 62 -10.41 -5.40 1.67
CA PRO A 62 -9.90 -4.66 2.82
C PRO A 62 -8.42 -4.92 3.08
N TRP A 63 -7.69 -3.90 3.47
CA TRP A 63 -6.24 -4.01 3.75
C TRP A 63 -5.93 -5.05 4.83
N GLU A 64 -6.82 -5.24 5.80
CA GLU A 64 -6.68 -6.19 6.90
C GLU A 64 -6.47 -7.63 6.40
N LEU A 65 -7.23 -8.03 5.40
CA LEU A 65 -7.14 -9.37 4.84
C LEU A 65 -5.83 -9.55 4.06
N GLY A 66 -5.49 -8.56 3.22
CA GLY A 66 -4.27 -8.64 2.41
C GLY A 66 -2.98 -8.63 3.23
N ILE A 67 -2.91 -7.76 4.26
CA ILE A 67 -1.71 -7.69 5.11
C ILE A 67 -1.54 -8.98 5.93
N ALA A 68 -2.63 -9.51 6.49
CA ALA A 68 -2.61 -10.74 7.26
C ALA A 68 -2.17 -11.95 6.42
N GLU A 69 -2.71 -12.09 5.21
CA GLU A 69 -2.32 -13.15 4.27
C GLU A 69 -0.85 -13.03 3.87
N ALA A 70 -0.42 -11.83 3.48
CA ALA A 70 0.96 -11.57 3.08
C ALA A 70 1.94 -11.85 4.24
N HIS A 71 1.64 -11.37 5.45
CA HIS A 71 2.45 -11.61 6.63
C HIS A 71 2.60 -13.11 6.92
N GLN A 72 1.49 -13.83 7.01
CA GLN A 72 1.49 -15.27 7.30
C GLN A 72 2.27 -16.06 6.24
N THR A 73 2.03 -15.76 4.97
CA THR A 73 2.72 -16.46 3.87
C THR A 73 4.23 -16.20 3.89
N LEU A 74 4.65 -14.95 4.16
CA LEU A 74 6.07 -14.61 4.30
C LEU A 74 6.71 -15.32 5.49
N VAL A 75 6.01 -15.43 6.63
CA VAL A 75 6.48 -16.17 7.81
C VAL A 75 6.64 -17.65 7.48
N MET A 76 5.62 -18.28 6.91
CA MET A 76 5.64 -19.71 6.55
C MET A 76 6.76 -20.08 5.57
N ASN A 77 7.17 -19.12 4.74
CA ASN A 77 8.25 -19.32 3.76
C ASN A 77 9.64 -18.85 4.27
N GLY A 78 9.76 -18.39 5.51
CA GLY A 78 11.02 -17.87 6.06
C GLY A 78 11.52 -16.59 5.37
N LEU A 79 10.60 -15.81 4.79
CA LEU A 79 10.92 -14.60 4.01
C LEU A 79 10.63 -13.31 4.78
N ARG A 80 9.87 -13.39 5.87
CA ARG A 80 9.36 -12.21 6.57
C ARG A 80 10.46 -11.24 7.05
N SER A 81 11.57 -11.77 7.53
CA SER A 81 12.71 -10.97 8.03
C SER A 81 13.46 -10.18 6.95
N ARG A 82 13.21 -10.49 5.68
CA ARG A 82 13.86 -9.81 4.53
C ARG A 82 13.07 -8.65 3.98
N ILE A 83 11.80 -8.53 4.39
CA ILE A 83 10.83 -7.61 3.80
C ILE A 83 10.35 -6.65 4.86
N VAL A 84 10.36 -5.37 4.54
CA VAL A 84 9.57 -4.37 5.24
C VAL A 84 8.17 -4.37 4.63
N LEU A 85 7.17 -4.62 5.44
CA LEU A 85 5.79 -4.78 5.02
C LEU A 85 4.99 -3.54 5.41
N GLN A 86 4.49 -2.82 4.41
CA GLN A 86 3.68 -1.62 4.57
C GLN A 86 2.23 -1.91 4.19
N THR A 87 1.30 -1.22 4.82
CA THR A 87 -0.11 -1.22 4.39
C THR A 87 -0.67 0.18 4.28
N ASP A 88 -1.58 0.38 3.33
CA ASP A 88 -2.39 1.58 3.16
C ASP A 88 -3.84 1.22 2.78
N GLY A 89 -4.68 2.22 2.56
CA GLY A 89 -6.06 2.02 2.18
C GLY A 89 -7.03 2.36 3.31
N GLN A 90 -7.12 3.66 3.66
CA GLN A 90 -8.03 4.21 4.66
C GLN A 90 -7.66 3.93 6.13
N LEU A 91 -6.39 3.99 6.45
CA LEU A 91 -5.96 4.12 7.84
C LEU A 91 -6.35 5.52 8.34
N ARG A 92 -7.26 5.61 9.29
CA ARG A 92 -7.85 6.89 9.73
C ARG A 92 -7.59 7.20 11.19
N THR A 93 -7.51 6.19 12.03
CA THR A 93 -7.42 6.32 13.48
C THR A 93 -6.20 5.60 14.03
N GLY A 94 -5.78 5.95 15.25
CA GLY A 94 -4.73 5.24 15.95
C GLY A 94 -5.05 3.76 16.16
N LEU A 95 -6.34 3.41 16.29
CA LEU A 95 -6.76 2.02 16.40
C LEU A 95 -6.47 1.21 15.13
N ASP A 96 -6.61 1.82 13.95
CA ASP A 96 -6.29 1.16 12.67
C ASP A 96 -4.79 0.86 12.60
N ILE A 97 -3.95 1.76 13.10
CA ILE A 97 -2.50 1.55 13.18
C ILE A 97 -2.15 0.37 14.08
N VAL A 98 -2.77 0.30 15.27
CA VAL A 98 -2.56 -0.81 16.19
C VAL A 98 -2.98 -2.14 15.56
N LYS A 99 -4.15 -2.18 14.91
CA LYS A 99 -4.61 -3.37 14.19
C LYS A 99 -3.64 -3.77 13.07
N ALA A 100 -3.18 -2.80 12.28
CA ALA A 100 -2.25 -3.06 11.18
C ALA A 100 -0.91 -3.62 11.69
N ALA A 101 -0.37 -3.07 12.79
CA ALA A 101 0.82 -3.59 13.43
C ALA A 101 0.62 -5.03 13.96
N MET A 102 -0.52 -5.30 14.59
CA MET A 102 -0.86 -6.65 15.06
C MET A 102 -1.01 -7.66 13.93
N LEU A 103 -1.46 -7.23 12.75
CA LEU A 103 -1.58 -8.06 11.55
C LEU A 103 -0.26 -8.22 10.78
N GLY A 104 0.78 -7.52 11.22
CA GLY A 104 2.14 -7.72 10.73
C GLY A 104 2.71 -6.60 9.86
N ALA A 105 2.11 -5.41 9.84
CA ALA A 105 2.67 -4.26 9.16
C ALA A 105 3.81 -3.62 9.98
N ASP A 106 4.90 -3.25 9.30
CA ASP A 106 6.02 -2.47 9.87
C ASP A 106 5.85 -0.97 9.58
N GLU A 107 5.24 -0.64 8.43
CA GLU A 107 5.05 0.75 7.97
C GLU A 107 3.58 1.00 7.61
N PHE A 108 3.15 2.26 7.71
CA PHE A 108 1.75 2.66 7.54
C PHE A 108 1.65 3.82 6.57
N GLY A 109 0.81 3.68 5.54
CA GLY A 109 0.59 4.70 4.52
C GLY A 109 -0.68 5.50 4.78
N PHE A 110 -0.59 6.82 4.70
CA PHE A 110 -1.71 7.74 4.89
C PHE A 110 -1.87 8.64 3.67
N ALA A 111 -3.10 8.86 3.24
CA ALA A 111 -3.42 9.81 2.18
C ALA A 111 -4.59 10.72 2.56
N THR A 112 -5.79 10.17 2.68
CA THR A 112 -7.02 10.96 2.88
C THR A 112 -7.04 11.67 4.24
N ALA A 113 -6.66 11.01 5.32
CA ALA A 113 -6.70 11.60 6.66
C ALA A 113 -5.83 12.87 6.79
N PRO A 114 -4.54 12.86 6.41
CA PRO A 114 -3.73 14.09 6.45
C PRO A 114 -4.22 15.15 5.45
N LEU A 115 -4.73 14.77 4.28
CA LEU A 115 -5.28 15.74 3.33
C LEU A 115 -6.48 16.49 3.93
N ILE A 116 -7.41 15.79 4.57
CA ILE A 116 -8.56 16.41 5.24
C ILE A 116 -8.09 17.32 6.39
N ALA A 117 -7.12 16.87 7.19
CA ALA A 117 -6.57 17.66 8.27
C ALA A 117 -5.90 18.97 7.79
N MET A 118 -5.37 18.98 6.56
CA MET A 118 -4.79 20.15 5.91
C MET A 118 -5.83 21.02 5.17
N GLY A 119 -7.14 20.70 5.26
CA GLY A 119 -8.20 21.48 4.65
C GLY A 119 -8.55 21.11 3.20
N CYS A 120 -8.09 19.96 2.71
CA CYS A 120 -8.46 19.52 1.36
C CYS A 120 -9.97 19.22 1.27
N ILE A 121 -10.65 19.86 0.32
CA ILE A 121 -12.10 19.70 0.09
C ILE A 121 -12.47 18.45 -0.72
N MET A 122 -11.48 17.61 -1.05
CA MET A 122 -11.65 16.31 -1.71
C MET A 122 -12.36 16.33 -3.07
N MET A 123 -12.17 17.40 -3.86
CA MET A 123 -12.71 17.52 -5.22
C MET A 123 -12.21 16.47 -6.21
N ARG A 124 -11.10 15.79 -5.88
CA ARG A 124 -10.47 14.74 -6.71
C ARG A 124 -10.10 15.21 -8.12
N LYS A 125 -9.69 16.47 -8.26
CA LYS A 125 -9.27 17.07 -9.55
C LYS A 125 -7.76 17.35 -9.62
N CYS A 126 -6.97 16.85 -8.68
CA CYS A 126 -5.53 17.11 -8.60
C CYS A 126 -4.77 16.67 -9.86
N HIS A 127 -5.25 15.61 -10.56
CA HIS A 127 -4.69 15.14 -11.83
C HIS A 127 -4.87 16.13 -13.00
N LEU A 128 -5.73 17.15 -12.84
CA LEU A 128 -5.93 18.22 -13.82
C LEU A 128 -5.06 19.45 -13.53
N ASN A 129 -4.16 19.37 -12.54
CA ASN A 129 -3.29 20.46 -12.09
C ASN A 129 -4.08 21.74 -11.67
N SER A 130 -5.22 21.57 -11.01
CA SER A 130 -6.12 22.63 -10.59
C SER A 130 -5.94 23.05 -9.12
N TRP A 131 -4.69 23.21 -8.68
CA TRP A 131 -4.33 23.58 -7.30
C TRP A 131 -4.94 24.91 -6.82
N TYR A 132 -5.25 25.80 -7.74
CA TYR A 132 -5.85 27.11 -7.43
C TYR A 132 -7.28 27.05 -6.88
N VAL A 133 -7.95 25.92 -6.95
CA VAL A 133 -9.35 25.73 -6.49
C VAL A 133 -9.42 25.35 -5.01
N HIS A 134 -8.30 25.09 -4.36
CA HIS A 134 -8.25 24.57 -3.00
C HIS A 134 -7.83 25.56 -1.92
N LEU A 135 -7.61 26.83 -2.29
CA LEU A 135 -7.05 27.86 -1.38
C LEU A 135 -7.97 29.05 -1.11
N ASP A 136 -9.25 29.00 -1.53
CA ASP A 136 -10.27 30.02 -1.20
C ASP A 136 -11.21 29.52 -0.12
#